data_bca9585743b803c7ca57d135d8baabfe
#
_entry.id   bca9585743b803c7ca57d135d8baabfe
#
_cell.length_a   1.000
_cell.length_b   1.000
_cell.length_c   1.000
_cell.angle_alpha   90.00
_cell.angle_beta   90.00
_cell.angle_gamma   90.00
#
_symmetry.space_group_name_H-M   'P 1'
#
loop_
_entity.id
_entity.type
_entity.pdbx_description
1 polymer ?
#
loop_
_entity_poly.entity_id
_entity_poly.type
_entity_poly.pdbx_seq_one_letter_code
_entity_poly.pdbx_strand_id
1 'polypeptide(L)'
;MPLTKRIVFLNGVMTRPEYRNLKKIIENIGRAPIIALTATATTKVREDIQKNLGITDCPVFFDSFNRDNLYYDIRPKIDVEKEIIKYIKQNEGKSGIVYCLSRKKVEEIAETLQVNGINALPYHAGLENKTRVKHQDAFLMEDVDVIVATIAFGMGIDKPDIRYVIHHDIPKSLESYYQETGRAGRDGGEGNCVTFYSYNDIEKLEKFLQGKPVAEQEIGRQLILETISFAETSICRRKYILHYFGESFDEANCNEMCDNCRHPKPKFNGQDYITQLLECVLAVNERLKAKEMVKVLVGESNSLIKQHKSEGLVEYGKGKHKSKGFWHAVIRQSLVKGLLVKEIESYGILKISEKGNEFLKESYEVLFTEDHDYDAINSKNAYSSNQKSAAADTMLYKNLKELRKKFAKSKGLPPNIIFSEASLIDMANQYPITIEELSQIHGVGQGKANKFGKPFLEFIKEYVEENDIIRPEDMVIKTIAKQSSNKVYIIQSIDRKLPIEDIASAKGLTVEDLISEIETIVESGTKINLNYYLDEIIDEYQEEELIDFFKNSEEATFNEARNEFEEDEYTDEELRLFRIKFISDVAN
;
A
#
# COMPACT_ATOMS: atom_id res chain seq x y z
N MET A 1 8.35 -37.13 38.60
CA MET A 1 9.13 -36.58 37.47
C MET A 1 8.20 -35.73 36.63
N PRO A 2 8.43 -34.45 36.45
CA PRO A 2 7.58 -33.64 35.61
C PRO A 2 7.82 -33.99 34.13
N LEU A 3 6.77 -34.44 33.45
CA LEU A 3 6.74 -34.62 32.01
C LEU A 3 6.95 -33.23 31.33
N THR A 4 8.17 -32.95 30.94
CA THR A 4 8.47 -31.73 30.14
C THR A 4 7.83 -31.90 28.76
N LYS A 5 6.60 -31.37 28.61
CA LYS A 5 5.97 -31.24 27.31
C LYS A 5 6.80 -30.23 26.48
N ARG A 6 7.32 -30.65 25.33
CA ARG A 6 7.98 -29.75 24.39
C ARG A 6 6.96 -29.24 23.38
N ILE A 7 6.73 -27.94 23.44
CA ILE A 7 5.86 -27.24 22.49
C ILE A 7 6.74 -26.72 21.35
N VAL A 8 6.43 -27.10 20.12
CA VAL A 8 7.12 -26.63 18.91
C VAL A 8 6.18 -25.72 18.13
N PHE A 9 6.54 -24.45 18.01
CA PHE A 9 5.82 -23.52 17.15
C PHE A 9 6.38 -23.56 15.74
N LEU A 10 5.54 -23.90 14.77
CA LEU A 10 5.92 -24.12 13.39
C LEU A 10 5.26 -23.06 12.48
N ASN A 11 5.94 -21.93 12.30
CA ASN A 11 5.57 -20.95 11.30
C ASN A 11 6.51 -21.08 10.09
N GLY A 12 5.97 -21.38 8.91
CA GLY A 12 6.72 -21.38 7.66
C GLY A 12 7.69 -22.56 7.50
N VAL A 13 7.25 -23.78 7.78
CA VAL A 13 8.09 -25.02 7.67
C VAL A 13 8.76 -25.19 6.31
N MET A 14 8.12 -24.79 5.20
CA MET A 14 8.70 -24.89 3.85
C MET A 14 9.87 -23.93 3.61
N THR A 15 10.00 -22.84 4.36
CA THR A 15 10.97 -21.77 4.12
C THR A 15 12.20 -21.80 5.04
N ARG A 16 12.20 -22.66 6.10
CA ARG A 16 13.30 -22.73 7.08
C ARG A 16 13.93 -24.11 7.13
N PRO A 17 15.12 -24.29 6.56
CA PRO A 17 15.83 -25.57 6.58
C PRO A 17 16.05 -26.14 7.98
N GLU A 18 16.15 -25.29 9.00
CA GLU A 18 16.38 -25.67 10.40
C GLU A 18 15.26 -26.54 10.96
N TYR A 19 14.01 -26.34 10.54
CA TYR A 19 12.89 -27.18 10.97
C TYR A 19 12.99 -28.63 10.49
N ARG A 20 13.66 -28.88 9.36
CA ARG A 20 13.93 -30.24 8.86
C ARG A 20 14.89 -31.02 9.78
N ASN A 21 15.70 -30.31 10.56
CA ASN A 21 16.62 -30.91 11.52
C ASN A 21 15.98 -31.22 12.87
N LEU A 22 14.75 -30.77 13.15
CA LEU A 22 14.07 -31.05 14.40
C LEU A 22 13.89 -32.55 14.65
N LYS A 23 13.65 -33.35 13.60
CA LYS A 23 13.57 -34.81 13.72
C LYS A 23 14.84 -35.42 14.31
N LYS A 24 16.02 -35.02 13.83
CA LYS A 24 17.31 -35.46 14.38
C LYS A 24 17.51 -35.07 15.84
N ILE A 25 17.07 -33.85 16.20
CA ILE A 25 17.12 -33.39 17.60
C ILE A 25 16.19 -34.22 18.48
N ILE A 26 14.99 -34.54 18.00
CA ILE A 26 14.01 -35.37 18.71
C ILE A 26 14.56 -36.80 18.91
N GLU A 27 15.17 -37.40 17.87
CA GLU A 27 15.81 -38.71 17.92
C GLU A 27 16.96 -38.75 18.93
N ASN A 28 17.78 -37.69 19.03
CA ASN A 28 18.93 -37.63 19.93
C ASN A 28 18.55 -37.41 21.40
N ILE A 29 17.40 -36.82 21.68
CA ILE A 29 16.97 -36.47 23.05
C ILE A 29 16.13 -37.61 23.70
N GLY A 30 15.70 -38.59 22.89
CA GLY A 30 14.81 -39.66 23.32
C GLY A 30 13.32 -39.31 23.18
N ARG A 31 12.45 -40.31 23.34
CA ARG A 31 10.99 -40.18 23.17
C ARG A 31 10.35 -39.31 24.23
N ALA A 32 10.18 -38.02 23.92
CA ALA A 32 9.30 -37.12 24.68
C ALA A 32 7.99 -36.91 23.91
N PRO A 33 6.85 -36.67 24.56
CA PRO A 33 5.62 -36.27 23.91
C PRO A 33 5.83 -34.96 23.10
N ILE A 34 5.41 -34.97 21.83
CA ILE A 34 5.53 -33.82 20.93
C ILE A 34 4.15 -33.20 20.73
N ILE A 35 4.07 -31.89 20.88
CA ILE A 35 2.92 -31.09 20.45
C ILE A 35 3.41 -30.07 19.42
N ALA A 36 2.87 -30.16 18.21
CA ALA A 36 3.13 -29.19 17.15
C ALA A 36 1.96 -28.20 17.08
N LEU A 37 2.24 -26.90 17.20
CA LEU A 37 1.24 -25.84 17.16
C LEU A 37 1.57 -24.87 16.02
N THR A 38 0.54 -24.49 15.26
CA THR A 38 0.63 -23.48 14.21
C THR A 38 -0.70 -22.74 14.08
N ALA A 39 -0.64 -21.46 13.77
CA ALA A 39 -1.82 -20.63 13.54
C ALA A 39 -2.27 -20.60 12.06
N THR A 40 -1.43 -21.06 11.12
CA THR A 40 -1.62 -20.80 9.68
C THR A 40 -1.08 -21.96 8.84
N ALA A 41 -1.58 -23.18 9.07
CA ALA A 41 -1.17 -24.32 8.27
C ALA A 41 -2.27 -24.76 7.30
N THR A 42 -2.05 -24.60 6.00
CA THR A 42 -2.85 -25.27 4.98
C THR A 42 -2.78 -26.79 5.14
N THR A 43 -3.69 -27.54 4.54
CA THR A 43 -3.73 -29.01 4.63
C THR A 43 -2.38 -29.63 4.28
N LYS A 44 -1.74 -29.17 3.21
CA LYS A 44 -0.42 -29.65 2.78
C LYS A 44 0.67 -29.34 3.82
N VAL A 45 0.68 -28.12 4.37
CA VAL A 45 1.66 -27.74 5.41
C VAL A 45 1.49 -28.60 6.66
N ARG A 46 0.27 -28.96 7.04
CA ARG A 46 0.01 -29.88 8.15
C ARG A 46 0.60 -31.26 7.89
N GLU A 47 0.38 -31.82 6.71
CA GLU A 47 0.97 -33.10 6.29
C GLU A 47 2.50 -33.07 6.30
N ASP A 48 3.10 -32.00 5.80
CA ASP A 48 4.55 -31.81 5.79
C ASP A 48 5.11 -31.71 7.23
N ILE A 49 4.41 -31.04 8.14
CA ILE A 49 4.77 -30.99 9.56
C ILE A 49 4.76 -32.39 10.15
N GLN A 50 3.69 -33.16 9.95
CA GLN A 50 3.59 -34.52 10.45
C GLN A 50 4.70 -35.44 9.91
N LYS A 51 4.97 -35.38 8.61
CA LYS A 51 6.06 -36.15 7.96
C LYS A 51 7.44 -35.75 8.49
N ASN A 52 7.72 -34.44 8.58
CA ASN A 52 9.03 -33.95 9.05
C ASN A 52 9.30 -34.24 10.54
N LEU A 53 8.28 -34.28 11.37
CA LEU A 53 8.40 -34.63 12.79
C LEU A 53 8.29 -36.14 13.04
N GLY A 54 7.89 -36.95 12.04
CA GLY A 54 7.67 -38.39 12.19
C GLY A 54 6.48 -38.72 13.08
N ILE A 55 5.41 -37.93 13.02
CA ILE A 55 4.18 -38.06 13.82
C ILE A 55 2.94 -38.18 12.93
N THR A 56 3.01 -38.97 11.87
CA THR A 56 1.94 -39.12 10.87
C THR A 56 0.63 -39.66 11.44
N ASP A 57 0.69 -40.47 12.51
CA ASP A 57 -0.48 -41.10 13.13
C ASP A 57 -0.98 -40.35 14.35
N CYS A 58 -0.56 -39.10 14.55
CA CYS A 58 -1.00 -38.29 15.69
C CYS A 58 -2.39 -37.69 15.47
N PRO A 59 -3.20 -37.50 16.54
CA PRO A 59 -4.45 -36.75 16.44
C PRO A 59 -4.18 -35.31 15.99
N VAL A 60 -4.98 -34.85 15.04
CA VAL A 60 -4.93 -33.47 14.55
C VAL A 60 -6.18 -32.72 15.04
N PHE A 61 -5.96 -31.62 15.75
CA PHE A 61 -7.01 -30.73 16.19
C PHE A 61 -6.87 -29.43 15.39
N PHE A 62 -7.93 -28.98 14.76
CA PHE A 62 -7.97 -27.67 14.12
C PHE A 62 -9.33 -27.01 14.33
N ASP A 63 -9.31 -25.69 14.42
CA ASP A 63 -10.48 -24.86 14.43
C ASP A 63 -10.57 -24.10 13.09
N SER A 64 -11.73 -23.53 12.80
CA SER A 64 -11.94 -22.75 11.58
C SER A 64 -11.01 -21.53 11.55
N PHE A 65 -10.52 -21.21 10.36
CA PHE A 65 -9.82 -19.94 10.10
C PHE A 65 -10.78 -18.74 10.04
N ASN A 66 -12.08 -18.97 10.14
CA ASN A 66 -13.05 -17.87 10.13
C ASN A 66 -12.96 -17.03 11.43
N ARG A 67 -12.95 -15.72 11.23
CA ARG A 67 -12.97 -14.72 12.28
C ARG A 67 -14.14 -13.77 12.00
N ASP A 68 -15.32 -14.12 12.53
CA ASP A 68 -16.58 -13.40 12.25
C ASP A 68 -16.54 -11.94 12.66
N ASN A 69 -15.75 -11.61 13.65
CA ASN A 69 -15.61 -10.27 14.21
C ASN A 69 -14.64 -9.35 13.45
N LEU A 70 -13.99 -9.83 12.37
CA LEU A 70 -13.06 -9.00 11.60
C LEU A 70 -13.72 -8.47 10.32
N TYR A 71 -13.65 -7.16 10.13
CA TYR A 71 -14.02 -6.49 8.89
C TYR A 71 -12.81 -6.33 7.98
N TYR A 72 -12.89 -6.77 6.73
CA TYR A 72 -11.81 -6.68 5.75
C TYR A 72 -12.10 -5.61 4.69
N ASP A 73 -11.16 -4.69 4.50
CA ASP A 73 -11.28 -3.54 3.59
C ASP A 73 -10.00 -3.33 2.80
N ILE A 74 -10.10 -3.37 1.47
CA ILE A 74 -8.96 -3.09 0.57
C ILE A 74 -9.23 -1.76 -0.14
N ARG A 75 -8.32 -0.81 0.04
CA ARG A 75 -8.43 0.54 -0.50
C ARG A 75 -7.37 0.85 -1.54
N PRO A 76 -7.64 1.69 -2.54
CA PRO A 76 -6.61 2.19 -3.43
C PRO A 76 -5.55 2.98 -2.64
N LYS A 77 -4.29 2.88 -3.08
CA LYS A 77 -3.15 3.53 -2.40
C LYS A 77 -3.00 4.98 -2.85
N ILE A 78 -3.93 5.83 -2.40
CA ILE A 78 -4.00 7.26 -2.71
C ILE A 78 -3.97 8.03 -1.39
N ASP A 79 -3.08 9.02 -1.27
CA ASP A 79 -2.94 9.85 -0.05
C ASP A 79 -2.94 9.05 1.27
N VAL A 80 -2.26 7.91 1.27
CA VAL A 80 -2.36 6.87 2.31
C VAL A 80 -2.12 7.44 3.71
N GLU A 81 -1.14 8.33 3.87
CA GLU A 81 -0.82 8.94 5.16
C GLU A 81 -2.00 9.75 5.71
N LYS A 82 -2.68 10.49 4.83
CA LYS A 82 -3.88 11.25 5.19
C LYS A 82 -5.02 10.33 5.58
N GLU A 83 -5.24 9.26 4.82
CA GLU A 83 -6.27 8.26 5.11
C GLU A 83 -6.01 7.53 6.43
N ILE A 84 -4.75 7.19 6.74
CA ILE A 84 -4.37 6.59 8.01
C ILE A 84 -4.65 7.56 9.17
N ILE A 85 -4.21 8.83 9.08
CA ILE A 85 -4.45 9.84 10.11
C ILE A 85 -5.96 10.02 10.34
N LYS A 86 -6.73 10.18 9.25
CA LYS A 86 -8.18 10.31 9.31
C LYS A 86 -8.82 9.11 10.01
N TYR A 87 -8.43 7.90 9.61
CA TYR A 87 -8.95 6.67 10.18
C TYR A 87 -8.68 6.57 11.69
N ILE A 88 -7.44 6.85 12.11
CA ILE A 88 -7.05 6.79 13.53
C ILE A 88 -7.80 7.84 14.35
N LYS A 89 -7.92 9.07 13.86
CA LYS A 89 -8.68 10.13 14.55
C LYS A 89 -10.17 9.80 14.70
N GLN A 90 -10.77 9.14 13.71
CA GLN A 90 -12.15 8.63 13.81
C GLN A 90 -12.28 7.46 14.78
N ASN A 91 -11.19 6.84 15.17
CA ASN A 91 -11.10 5.75 16.12
C ASN A 91 -10.24 6.12 17.34
N GLU A 92 -10.30 7.38 17.77
CA GLU A 92 -9.55 7.89 18.92
C GLU A 92 -9.81 7.05 20.18
N GLY A 93 -8.77 6.82 20.99
CA GLY A 93 -8.81 5.97 22.17
C GLY A 93 -8.89 4.46 21.90
N LYS A 94 -8.79 4.02 20.64
CA LYS A 94 -8.72 2.61 20.28
C LYS A 94 -7.30 2.19 19.92
N SER A 95 -6.86 1.04 20.42
CA SER A 95 -5.54 0.49 20.10
C SER A 95 -5.48 -0.06 18.68
N GLY A 96 -4.39 0.23 17.96
CA GLY A 96 -4.18 -0.24 16.59
C GLY A 96 -2.73 -0.47 16.18
N ILE A 97 -2.56 -1.18 15.07
CA ILE A 97 -1.25 -1.45 14.48
C ILE A 97 -1.26 -0.98 13.03
N VAL A 98 -0.20 -0.28 12.61
CA VAL A 98 0.04 0.10 11.21
C VAL A 98 1.27 -0.65 10.69
N TYR A 99 1.09 -1.55 9.74
CA TYR A 99 2.17 -2.32 9.14
C TYR A 99 2.74 -1.65 7.90
N CYS A 100 4.09 -1.56 7.81
CA CYS A 100 4.84 -1.07 6.66
C CYS A 100 5.91 -2.08 6.25
N LEU A 101 6.28 -2.11 4.95
CA LEU A 101 7.31 -3.02 4.43
C LEU A 101 8.73 -2.65 4.84
N SER A 102 9.06 -1.37 5.01
CA SER A 102 10.41 -0.90 5.30
C SER A 102 10.54 -0.22 6.65
N ARG A 103 11.72 -0.33 7.29
CA ARG A 103 12.06 0.34 8.55
C ARG A 103 11.92 1.86 8.44
N LYS A 104 12.46 2.43 7.35
CA LYS A 104 12.37 3.87 7.06
C LYS A 104 10.91 4.35 7.03
N LYS A 105 10.02 3.59 6.36
CA LYS A 105 8.60 3.97 6.28
C LYS A 105 7.89 3.86 7.63
N VAL A 106 8.30 2.92 8.48
CA VAL A 106 7.80 2.80 9.86
C VAL A 106 8.14 4.07 10.66
N GLU A 107 9.38 4.55 10.58
CA GLU A 107 9.81 5.77 11.27
C GLU A 107 9.08 7.01 10.73
N GLU A 108 9.00 7.16 9.40
CA GLU A 108 8.29 8.26 8.72
C GLU A 108 6.81 8.34 9.13
N ILE A 109 6.10 7.20 9.11
CA ILE A 109 4.67 7.17 9.48
C ILE A 109 4.49 7.44 10.98
N ALA A 110 5.31 6.84 11.85
CA ALA A 110 5.21 7.08 13.28
C ALA A 110 5.41 8.57 13.63
N GLU A 111 6.41 9.20 13.03
CA GLU A 111 6.68 10.62 13.19
C GLU A 111 5.53 11.48 12.63
N THR A 112 5.02 11.12 11.43
CA THR A 112 3.85 11.79 10.84
C THR A 112 2.62 11.71 11.75
N LEU A 113 2.37 10.57 12.38
CA LEU A 113 1.28 10.41 13.33
C LEU A 113 1.47 11.28 14.58
N GLN A 114 2.69 11.30 15.15
CA GLN A 114 3.02 12.10 16.34
C GLN A 114 2.82 13.60 16.11
N VAL A 115 3.30 14.16 14.98
CA VAL A 115 3.13 15.59 14.68
C VAL A 115 1.66 15.97 14.43
N ASN A 116 0.81 14.98 14.14
CA ASN A 116 -0.64 15.15 14.01
C ASN A 116 -1.41 14.86 15.33
N GLY A 117 -0.69 14.75 16.46
CA GLY A 117 -1.27 14.57 17.79
C GLY A 117 -1.73 13.15 18.10
N ILE A 118 -1.30 12.16 17.31
CA ILE A 118 -1.59 10.74 17.55
C ILE A 118 -0.45 10.13 18.36
N ASN A 119 -0.77 9.48 19.47
CA ASN A 119 0.19 8.82 20.32
C ASN A 119 0.65 7.49 19.69
N ALA A 120 1.72 7.54 18.90
CA ALA A 120 2.23 6.43 18.10
C ALA A 120 3.72 6.21 18.32
N LEU A 121 4.17 4.95 18.31
CA LEU A 121 5.59 4.59 18.40
C LEU A 121 6.02 3.63 17.28
N PRO A 122 7.27 3.76 16.76
CA PRO A 122 7.82 2.86 15.76
C PRO A 122 8.29 1.54 16.38
N TYR A 123 8.17 0.42 15.63
CA TYR A 123 8.71 -0.87 16.02
C TYR A 123 9.26 -1.66 14.83
N HIS A 124 10.56 -1.91 14.82
CA HIS A 124 11.22 -2.74 13.80
C HIS A 124 12.54 -3.33 14.32
N ALA A 125 13.06 -4.34 13.64
CA ALA A 125 14.25 -5.07 14.04
C ALA A 125 15.55 -4.22 14.05
N GLY A 126 15.55 -3.03 13.45
CA GLY A 126 16.67 -2.09 13.48
C GLY A 126 16.78 -1.26 14.76
N LEU A 127 15.72 -1.20 15.57
CA LEU A 127 15.77 -0.52 16.86
C LEU A 127 16.59 -1.35 17.88
N GLU A 128 17.23 -0.66 18.83
CA GLU A 128 17.88 -1.31 19.96
C GLU A 128 16.88 -2.17 20.76
N ASN A 129 17.38 -3.26 21.32
CA ASN A 129 16.52 -4.20 22.05
C ASN A 129 15.78 -3.55 23.22
N LYS A 130 16.46 -2.65 23.97
CA LYS A 130 15.84 -1.88 25.07
C LYS A 130 14.70 -1.00 24.58
N THR A 131 14.87 -0.31 23.47
CA THR A 131 13.85 0.55 22.85
C THR A 131 12.67 -0.28 22.38
N ARG A 132 12.91 -1.45 21.75
CA ARG A 132 11.84 -2.35 21.33
C ARG A 132 10.98 -2.83 22.48
N VAL A 133 11.63 -3.27 23.58
CA VAL A 133 10.91 -3.70 24.79
C VAL A 133 10.10 -2.54 25.35
N LYS A 134 10.69 -1.35 25.49
CA LYS A 134 9.99 -0.15 25.99
C LYS A 134 8.78 0.21 25.15
N HIS A 135 8.90 0.21 23.80
CA HIS A 135 7.78 0.53 22.91
C HIS A 135 6.67 -0.53 22.97
N GLN A 136 7.05 -1.80 23.08
CA GLN A 136 6.12 -2.90 23.27
C GLN A 136 5.36 -2.80 24.59
N ASP A 137 6.07 -2.55 25.68
CA ASP A 137 5.47 -2.42 27.01
C ASP A 137 4.53 -1.22 27.08
N ALA A 138 4.92 -0.07 26.50
CA ALA A 138 4.07 1.11 26.41
C ALA A 138 2.74 0.83 25.67
N PHE A 139 2.79 0.04 24.58
CA PHE A 139 1.58 -0.36 23.88
C PHE A 139 0.72 -1.35 24.66
N LEU A 140 1.34 -2.29 25.37
CA LEU A 140 0.62 -3.27 26.20
C LEU A 140 -0.02 -2.63 27.43
N MET A 141 0.63 -1.59 28.00
CA MET A 141 0.14 -0.86 29.18
C MET A 141 -0.80 0.31 28.83
N GLU A 142 -1.12 0.49 27.55
CA GLU A 142 -2.01 1.54 27.03
C GLU A 142 -1.46 2.97 27.19
N ASP A 143 -0.14 3.10 27.39
CA ASP A 143 0.55 4.40 27.35
C ASP A 143 0.61 4.94 25.93
N VAL A 144 0.41 4.07 24.91
CA VAL A 144 0.44 4.38 23.49
C VAL A 144 -0.68 3.64 22.76
N ASP A 145 -1.43 4.38 21.92
CA ASP A 145 -2.58 3.84 21.19
C ASP A 145 -2.18 3.09 19.93
N VAL A 146 -1.09 3.51 19.28
CA VAL A 146 -0.72 3.03 17.95
C VAL A 146 0.72 2.55 17.89
N ILE A 147 0.93 1.37 17.34
CA ILE A 147 2.27 0.92 16.92
C ILE A 147 2.37 0.93 15.41
N VAL A 148 3.38 1.64 14.89
CA VAL A 148 3.76 1.55 13.48
C VAL A 148 4.91 0.57 13.35
N ALA A 149 4.75 -0.50 12.59
CA ALA A 149 5.69 -1.61 12.65
C ALA A 149 5.99 -2.27 11.30
N THR A 150 7.14 -2.95 11.24
CA THR A 150 7.35 -4.04 10.27
C THR A 150 6.81 -5.35 10.82
N ILE A 151 6.87 -6.43 10.02
CA ILE A 151 6.51 -7.80 10.45
C ILE A 151 7.26 -8.26 11.73
N ALA A 152 8.27 -7.52 12.17
CA ALA A 152 9.00 -7.81 13.42
C ALA A 152 8.12 -7.63 14.67
N PHE A 153 7.08 -6.79 14.59
CA PHE A 153 6.06 -6.67 15.64
C PHE A 153 4.99 -7.73 15.42
N GLY A 154 5.26 -8.91 15.96
CA GLY A 154 4.41 -10.02 15.62
C GLY A 154 4.45 -11.14 16.64
N MET A 155 5.50 -11.93 16.68
CA MET A 155 5.59 -13.08 17.59
C MET A 155 5.63 -12.61 19.05
N GLY A 156 4.69 -13.11 19.87
CA GLY A 156 4.64 -12.83 21.31
C GLY A 156 3.83 -11.60 21.73
N ILE A 157 3.20 -10.88 20.78
CA ILE A 157 2.27 -9.81 21.13
C ILE A 157 0.89 -10.39 21.39
N ASP A 158 0.46 -10.28 22.64
CA ASP A 158 -0.85 -10.75 23.10
C ASP A 158 -1.63 -9.61 23.78
N LYS A 159 -2.02 -8.61 22.99
CA LYS A 159 -2.98 -7.57 23.38
C LYS A 159 -4.33 -7.93 22.77
N PRO A 160 -5.35 -8.23 23.61
CA PRO A 160 -6.61 -8.78 23.11
C PRO A 160 -7.50 -7.76 22.41
N ASP A 161 -7.40 -6.49 22.77
CA ASP A 161 -8.30 -5.39 22.44
C ASP A 161 -7.80 -4.47 21.31
N ILE A 162 -6.97 -4.99 20.41
CA ILE A 162 -6.58 -4.27 19.20
C ILE A 162 -7.81 -4.12 18.29
N ARG A 163 -8.21 -2.88 17.99
CA ARG A 163 -9.44 -2.59 17.22
C ARG A 163 -9.21 -2.42 15.74
N TYR A 164 -7.99 -2.13 15.32
CA TYR A 164 -7.67 -2.06 13.89
C TYR A 164 -6.25 -2.49 13.59
N VAL A 165 -6.10 -3.09 12.40
CA VAL A 165 -4.82 -3.37 11.77
C VAL A 165 -4.85 -2.74 10.39
N ILE A 166 -3.91 -1.82 10.16
CA ILE A 166 -3.78 -1.09 8.88
C ILE A 166 -2.51 -1.56 8.19
N HIS A 167 -2.61 -1.96 6.93
CA HIS A 167 -1.46 -2.23 6.09
C HIS A 167 -1.24 -1.04 5.15
N HIS A 168 -0.16 -0.27 5.38
CA HIS A 168 0.30 0.77 4.46
C HIS A 168 0.73 0.17 3.12
N ASP A 169 1.35 -1.00 3.16
CA ASP A 169 1.77 -1.78 2.02
C ASP A 169 1.21 -3.20 2.14
N ILE A 170 0.80 -3.80 1.01
CA ILE A 170 0.30 -5.17 1.01
C ILE A 170 1.36 -6.16 1.49
N PRO A 171 1.04 -7.14 2.36
CA PRO A 171 2.00 -8.15 2.83
C PRO A 171 2.47 -9.08 1.70
N LYS A 172 3.59 -9.75 1.92
CA LYS A 172 4.22 -10.65 0.93
C LYS A 172 3.49 -11.97 0.70
N SER A 173 2.54 -12.34 1.56
CA SER A 173 1.75 -13.56 1.45
C SER A 173 0.43 -13.44 2.21
N LEU A 174 -0.57 -14.24 1.83
CA LEU A 174 -1.85 -14.31 2.55
C LEU A 174 -1.72 -14.86 3.96
N GLU A 175 -0.76 -15.74 4.21
CA GLU A 175 -0.48 -16.22 5.58
C GLU A 175 0.01 -15.07 6.46
N SER A 176 0.92 -14.23 5.94
CA SER A 176 1.38 -13.03 6.66
C SER A 176 0.20 -12.09 6.92
N TYR A 177 -0.61 -11.81 5.90
CA TYR A 177 -1.82 -11.00 6.02
C TYR A 177 -2.76 -11.53 7.11
N TYR A 178 -3.06 -12.82 7.08
CA TYR A 178 -3.94 -13.46 8.06
C TYR A 178 -3.36 -13.42 9.49
N GLN A 179 -2.05 -13.65 9.65
CA GLN A 179 -1.38 -13.56 10.95
C GLN A 179 -1.37 -12.14 11.51
N GLU A 180 -1.18 -11.14 10.66
CA GLU A 180 -1.12 -9.72 11.03
C GLU A 180 -2.52 -9.19 11.35
N THR A 181 -3.51 -9.43 10.50
CA THR A 181 -4.91 -9.05 10.74
C THR A 181 -5.54 -9.81 11.91
N GLY A 182 -5.15 -11.07 12.11
CA GLY A 182 -5.59 -11.90 13.23
C GLY A 182 -5.20 -11.40 14.63
N ARG A 183 -4.44 -10.29 14.72
CA ARG A 183 -4.15 -9.60 15.99
C ARG A 183 -5.32 -8.75 16.46
N ALA A 184 -6.16 -8.30 15.52
CA ALA A 184 -7.34 -7.53 15.88
C ALA A 184 -8.41 -8.40 16.53
N GLY A 185 -9.11 -7.84 17.51
CA GLY A 185 -10.31 -8.43 18.11
C GLY A 185 -10.14 -9.81 18.71
N ARG A 186 -9.02 -10.10 19.41
CA ARG A 186 -8.80 -11.41 20.06
C ARG A 186 -9.75 -11.66 21.22
N ASP A 187 -10.27 -10.61 21.80
CA ASP A 187 -11.29 -10.63 22.83
C ASP A 187 -12.72 -10.91 22.31
N GLY A 188 -12.88 -11.14 20.99
CA GLY A 188 -14.17 -11.31 20.34
C GLY A 188 -14.85 -9.98 19.94
N GLY A 189 -14.28 -8.84 20.34
CA GLY A 189 -14.76 -7.52 19.90
C GLY A 189 -14.46 -7.28 18.41
N GLU A 190 -15.15 -6.32 17.79
CA GLU A 190 -14.95 -5.96 16.39
C GLU A 190 -13.52 -5.49 16.13
N GLY A 191 -12.96 -5.94 15.00
CA GLY A 191 -11.66 -5.56 14.51
C GLY A 191 -11.71 -5.16 13.02
N ASN A 192 -11.11 -4.04 12.69
CA ASN A 192 -11.06 -3.54 11.30
C ASN A 192 -9.68 -3.80 10.69
N CYS A 193 -9.66 -4.44 9.53
CA CYS A 193 -8.46 -4.79 8.78
C CYS A 193 -8.44 -4.00 7.47
N VAL A 194 -7.75 -2.85 7.46
CA VAL A 194 -7.66 -1.95 6.30
C VAL A 194 -6.34 -2.16 5.59
N THR A 195 -6.35 -2.34 4.28
CA THR A 195 -5.14 -2.54 3.49
C THR A 195 -5.12 -1.61 2.30
N PHE A 196 -4.04 -0.85 2.15
CA PHE A 196 -3.81 -0.04 0.97
C PHE A 196 -3.05 -0.83 -0.08
N TYR A 197 -3.57 -0.81 -1.31
CA TYR A 197 -3.00 -1.56 -2.42
C TYR A 197 -2.80 -0.71 -3.66
N SER A 198 -1.66 -0.89 -4.31
CA SER A 198 -1.36 -0.41 -5.66
C SER A 198 -0.51 -1.44 -6.41
N TYR A 199 -0.54 -1.42 -7.73
CA TYR A 199 0.29 -2.29 -8.56
C TYR A 199 1.80 -2.10 -8.29
N ASN A 200 2.22 -0.88 -7.94
CA ASN A 200 3.62 -0.57 -7.60
C ASN A 200 4.14 -1.32 -6.37
N ASP A 201 3.25 -1.85 -5.52
CA ASP A 201 3.69 -2.65 -4.37
C ASP A 201 4.25 -4.01 -4.79
N ILE A 202 3.81 -4.53 -5.96
CA ILE A 202 4.32 -5.77 -6.54
C ILE A 202 5.81 -5.67 -6.84
N GLU A 203 6.23 -4.58 -7.50
CA GLU A 203 7.64 -4.35 -7.82
C GLU A 203 8.52 -4.27 -6.56
N LYS A 204 8.00 -3.65 -5.49
CA LYS A 204 8.70 -3.60 -4.20
C LYS A 204 8.84 -5.00 -3.59
N LEU A 205 7.77 -5.80 -3.63
CA LEU A 205 7.78 -7.16 -3.09
C LEU A 205 8.71 -8.07 -3.91
N GLU A 206 8.73 -7.95 -5.23
CA GLU A 206 9.64 -8.71 -6.10
C GLU A 206 11.11 -8.37 -5.84
N LYS A 207 11.45 -7.12 -5.51
CA LYS A 207 12.82 -6.73 -5.12
C LYS A 207 13.32 -7.51 -3.90
N PHE A 208 12.44 -7.88 -2.94
CA PHE A 208 12.83 -8.72 -1.80
C PHE A 208 13.13 -10.18 -2.16
N LEU A 209 12.82 -10.61 -3.39
CA LEU A 209 13.15 -11.94 -3.89
C LEU A 209 14.50 -11.98 -4.60
N GLN A 210 15.05 -10.83 -4.99
CA GLN A 210 16.33 -10.73 -5.67
C GLN A 210 17.46 -11.29 -4.81
N GLY A 211 18.40 -12.01 -5.43
CA GLY A 211 19.55 -12.62 -4.74
C GLY A 211 19.24 -13.93 -3.99
N LYS A 212 17.98 -14.38 -3.94
CA LYS A 212 17.63 -15.69 -3.36
C LYS A 212 17.81 -16.83 -4.37
N PRO A 213 17.93 -18.09 -3.89
CA PRO A 213 17.90 -19.26 -4.76
C PRO A 213 16.65 -19.26 -5.66
N VAL A 214 16.79 -19.76 -6.89
CA VAL A 214 15.71 -19.74 -7.91
C VAL A 214 14.41 -20.35 -7.40
N ALA A 215 14.50 -21.48 -6.69
CA ALA A 215 13.33 -22.16 -6.11
C ALA A 215 12.60 -21.26 -5.09
N GLU A 216 13.34 -20.53 -4.24
CA GLU A 216 12.74 -19.59 -3.27
C GLU A 216 12.13 -18.37 -3.95
N GLN A 217 12.75 -17.89 -5.04
CA GLN A 217 12.18 -16.80 -5.84
C GLN A 217 10.85 -17.20 -6.45
N GLU A 218 10.76 -18.42 -6.99
CA GLU A 218 9.54 -18.91 -7.63
C GLU A 218 8.40 -19.10 -6.62
N ILE A 219 8.69 -19.69 -5.45
CA ILE A 219 7.73 -19.79 -4.35
C ILE A 219 7.29 -18.39 -3.90
N GLY A 220 8.24 -17.47 -3.71
CA GLY A 220 7.95 -16.10 -3.31
C GLY A 220 7.06 -15.36 -4.30
N ARG A 221 7.29 -15.51 -5.61
CA ARG A 221 6.42 -14.94 -6.66
C ARG A 221 5.01 -15.52 -6.59
N GLN A 222 4.89 -16.84 -6.36
CA GLN A 222 3.58 -17.47 -6.23
C GLN A 222 2.80 -16.92 -5.04
N LEU A 223 3.44 -16.71 -3.88
CA LEU A 223 2.82 -16.13 -2.70
C LEU A 223 2.39 -14.67 -2.94
N ILE A 224 3.20 -13.88 -3.64
CA ILE A 224 2.87 -12.52 -4.04
C ILE A 224 1.64 -12.53 -4.96
N LEU A 225 1.58 -13.41 -5.95
CA LEU A 225 0.45 -13.53 -6.88
C LEU A 225 -0.86 -13.90 -6.17
N GLU A 226 -0.81 -14.75 -5.13
CA GLU A 226 -1.99 -15.06 -4.31
C GLU A 226 -2.48 -13.81 -3.55
N THR A 227 -1.57 -13.04 -2.99
CA THR A 227 -1.91 -11.82 -2.26
C THR A 227 -2.48 -10.74 -3.18
N ILE A 228 -1.93 -10.59 -4.38
CA ILE A 228 -2.49 -9.71 -5.43
C ILE A 228 -3.89 -10.16 -5.79
N SER A 229 -4.07 -11.45 -6.03
CA SER A 229 -5.37 -12.03 -6.38
C SER A 229 -6.42 -11.77 -5.29
N PHE A 230 -6.02 -11.80 -4.02
CA PHE A 230 -6.87 -11.42 -2.90
C PHE A 230 -7.19 -9.91 -2.90
N ALA A 231 -6.21 -9.05 -3.20
CA ALA A 231 -6.42 -7.62 -3.22
C ALA A 231 -7.37 -7.19 -4.36
N GLU A 232 -7.20 -7.75 -5.54
CA GLU A 232 -7.96 -7.35 -6.73
C GLU A 232 -9.34 -7.99 -6.85
N THR A 233 -9.57 -9.14 -6.18
CA THR A 233 -10.86 -9.85 -6.30
C THR A 233 -12.04 -9.05 -5.80
N SER A 234 -13.17 -9.18 -6.47
CA SER A 234 -14.49 -8.71 -6.04
C SER A 234 -15.35 -9.78 -5.36
N ILE A 235 -14.81 -11.00 -5.17
CA ILE A 235 -15.43 -12.04 -4.35
C ILE A 235 -15.33 -11.62 -2.88
N CYS A 236 -16.27 -12.11 -2.05
CA CYS A 236 -16.19 -11.96 -0.60
C CYS A 236 -14.78 -12.23 -0.08
N ARG A 237 -14.15 -11.23 0.61
CA ARG A 237 -12.79 -11.33 1.14
C ARG A 237 -12.61 -12.52 2.06
N ARG A 238 -13.58 -12.75 2.92
CA ARG A 238 -13.62 -13.87 3.86
C ARG A 238 -13.63 -15.21 3.14
N LYS A 239 -14.51 -15.37 2.14
CA LYS A 239 -14.57 -16.57 1.30
C LYS A 239 -13.22 -16.84 0.62
N TYR A 240 -12.55 -15.80 0.13
CA TYR A 240 -11.25 -15.94 -0.51
C TYR A 240 -10.16 -16.42 0.46
N ILE A 241 -10.07 -15.81 1.66
CA ILE A 241 -9.13 -16.21 2.70
C ILE A 241 -9.37 -17.65 3.13
N LEU A 242 -10.61 -18.03 3.41
CA LEU A 242 -10.95 -19.37 3.86
C LEU A 242 -10.68 -20.42 2.78
N HIS A 243 -11.00 -20.10 1.53
CA HIS A 243 -10.63 -20.97 0.40
C HIS A 243 -9.11 -21.19 0.30
N TYR A 244 -8.30 -20.16 0.50
CA TYR A 244 -6.84 -20.28 0.51
C TYR A 244 -6.35 -21.26 1.58
N PHE A 245 -6.99 -21.29 2.75
CA PHE A 245 -6.67 -22.26 3.81
C PHE A 245 -7.36 -23.62 3.66
N GLY A 246 -8.13 -23.83 2.58
CA GLY A 246 -8.81 -25.10 2.27
C GLY A 246 -10.18 -25.24 2.92
N GLU A 247 -10.79 -24.16 3.40
CA GLU A 247 -12.15 -24.15 3.94
C GLU A 247 -13.18 -23.65 2.93
N SER A 248 -14.36 -24.28 2.92
CA SER A 248 -15.51 -23.79 2.18
C SER A 248 -16.29 -22.77 3.02
N PHE A 249 -16.71 -21.67 2.39
CA PHE A 249 -17.48 -20.62 3.05
C PHE A 249 -18.57 -20.10 2.13
N ASP A 250 -19.79 -19.99 2.65
CA ASP A 250 -20.88 -19.34 1.95
C ASP A 250 -20.83 -17.83 2.19
N GLU A 251 -20.71 -17.04 1.11
CA GLU A 251 -20.63 -15.58 1.17
C GLU A 251 -21.88 -14.92 1.80
N ALA A 252 -23.03 -15.60 1.80
CA ALA A 252 -24.22 -15.13 2.51
C ALA A 252 -23.99 -14.97 4.02
N ASN A 253 -23.09 -15.77 4.60
CA ASN A 253 -22.75 -15.71 6.02
C ASN A 253 -21.70 -14.63 6.35
N CYS A 254 -21.24 -13.85 5.36
CA CYS A 254 -20.29 -12.76 5.61
C CYS A 254 -20.92 -11.60 6.39
N ASN A 255 -22.22 -11.42 6.32
CA ASN A 255 -22.97 -10.36 7.01
C ASN A 255 -22.39 -8.95 6.76
N GLU A 256 -21.98 -8.66 5.52
CA GLU A 256 -21.33 -7.41 5.11
C GLU A 256 -20.02 -7.09 5.84
N MET A 257 -19.39 -8.08 6.45
CA MET A 257 -18.11 -7.93 7.15
C MET A 257 -16.89 -7.95 6.19
N CYS A 258 -17.08 -7.45 4.96
CA CYS A 258 -16.00 -7.05 4.06
C CYS A 258 -16.50 -6.00 3.04
N ASP A 259 -15.57 -5.26 2.46
CA ASP A 259 -15.80 -4.22 1.45
C ASP A 259 -16.63 -4.74 0.25
N ASN A 260 -16.28 -5.93 -0.28
CA ASN A 260 -16.95 -6.52 -1.43
C ASN A 260 -18.39 -6.94 -1.15
N CYS A 261 -18.70 -7.40 0.07
CA CYS A 261 -20.09 -7.74 0.43
C CYS A 261 -20.91 -6.50 0.78
N ARG A 262 -20.28 -5.47 1.35
CA ARG A 262 -20.93 -4.18 1.65
C ARG A 262 -21.22 -3.37 0.39
N HIS A 263 -20.34 -3.46 -0.63
CA HIS A 263 -20.46 -2.77 -1.91
C HIS A 263 -20.33 -3.76 -3.08
N PRO A 264 -21.31 -4.67 -3.28
CA PRO A 264 -21.20 -5.74 -4.25
C PRO A 264 -21.20 -5.20 -5.68
N LYS A 265 -20.30 -5.70 -6.51
CA LYS A 265 -20.31 -5.41 -7.95
C LYS A 265 -21.39 -6.18 -8.69
N PRO A 266 -21.88 -5.66 -9.83
CA PRO A 266 -22.81 -6.38 -10.68
C PRO A 266 -22.28 -7.76 -11.08
N LYS A 267 -23.16 -8.76 -11.07
CA LYS A 267 -22.86 -10.12 -11.51
C LYS A 267 -23.22 -10.29 -12.99
N PHE A 268 -22.42 -11.08 -13.69
CA PHE A 268 -22.69 -11.48 -15.08
C PHE A 268 -22.57 -13.00 -15.23
N ASN A 269 -23.21 -13.56 -16.26
CA ASN A 269 -23.07 -14.98 -16.56
C ASN A 269 -21.67 -15.25 -17.14
N GLY A 270 -20.90 -16.06 -16.44
CA GLY A 270 -19.53 -16.43 -16.79
C GLY A 270 -19.42 -17.75 -17.57
N GLN A 271 -20.52 -18.45 -17.85
CA GLN A 271 -20.56 -19.80 -18.44
C GLN A 271 -19.66 -19.93 -19.69
N ASP A 272 -19.84 -19.05 -20.67
CA ASP A 272 -19.07 -19.10 -21.92
C ASP A 272 -17.58 -18.85 -21.69
N TYR A 273 -17.22 -17.93 -20.79
CA TYR A 273 -15.83 -17.62 -20.45
C TYR A 273 -15.15 -18.77 -19.70
N ILE A 274 -15.89 -19.46 -18.82
CA ILE A 274 -15.42 -20.66 -18.13
C ILE A 274 -15.16 -21.77 -19.15
N THR A 275 -16.11 -22.04 -20.04
CA THR A 275 -15.97 -23.03 -21.11
C THR A 275 -14.72 -22.75 -21.94
N GLN A 276 -14.57 -21.53 -22.42
CA GLN A 276 -13.39 -21.11 -23.19
C GLN A 276 -12.07 -21.28 -22.41
N LEU A 277 -12.07 -20.94 -21.11
CA LEU A 277 -10.90 -21.14 -20.25
C LEU A 277 -10.56 -22.61 -20.07
N LEU A 278 -11.54 -23.45 -19.74
CA LEU A 278 -11.31 -24.88 -19.50
C LEU A 278 -10.87 -25.60 -20.78
N GLU A 279 -11.47 -25.29 -21.94
CA GLU A 279 -11.04 -25.81 -23.25
C GLU A 279 -9.57 -25.42 -23.52
N CYS A 280 -9.19 -24.17 -23.23
CA CYS A 280 -7.82 -23.70 -23.39
C CYS A 280 -6.85 -24.45 -22.46
N VAL A 281 -7.24 -24.73 -21.20
CA VAL A 281 -6.45 -25.53 -20.24
C VAL A 281 -6.22 -26.94 -20.76
N LEU A 282 -7.25 -27.58 -21.33
CA LEU A 282 -7.11 -28.91 -21.99
C LEU A 282 -6.20 -28.85 -23.20
N ALA A 283 -6.39 -27.86 -24.08
CA ALA A 283 -5.62 -27.73 -25.32
C ALA A 283 -4.11 -27.57 -25.06
N VAL A 284 -3.72 -26.94 -23.96
CA VAL A 284 -2.30 -26.82 -23.55
C VAL A 284 -1.84 -28.02 -22.69
N ASN A 285 -2.64 -29.08 -22.58
CA ASN A 285 -2.36 -30.28 -21.80
C ASN A 285 -2.04 -29.97 -20.32
N GLU A 286 -2.74 -29.01 -19.70
CA GLU A 286 -2.59 -28.64 -18.29
C GLU A 286 -1.12 -28.34 -17.89
N ARG A 287 -0.37 -27.62 -18.75
CA ARG A 287 1.08 -27.37 -18.54
C ARG A 287 1.42 -25.92 -18.23
N LEU A 288 0.44 -25.01 -18.25
CA LEU A 288 0.68 -23.59 -18.11
C LEU A 288 0.13 -23.05 -16.79
N LYS A 289 0.81 -22.02 -16.28
CA LYS A 289 0.36 -21.22 -15.13
C LYS A 289 -0.67 -20.17 -15.58
N ALA A 290 -1.35 -19.54 -14.63
CA ALA A 290 -2.37 -18.54 -14.90
C ALA A 290 -1.88 -17.39 -15.82
N LYS A 291 -0.66 -16.90 -15.60
CA LYS A 291 -0.08 -15.80 -16.41
C LYS A 291 0.10 -16.18 -17.88
N GLU A 292 0.61 -17.37 -18.13
CA GLU A 292 0.81 -17.89 -19.49
C GLU A 292 -0.52 -18.28 -20.13
N MET A 293 -1.45 -18.81 -19.36
CA MET A 293 -2.81 -19.14 -19.82
C MET A 293 -3.53 -17.87 -20.33
N VAL A 294 -3.45 -16.77 -19.59
CA VAL A 294 -4.01 -15.50 -20.03
C VAL A 294 -3.39 -15.03 -21.35
N LYS A 295 -2.07 -15.18 -21.53
CA LYS A 295 -1.42 -14.81 -22.80
C LYS A 295 -1.91 -15.65 -23.97
N VAL A 296 -2.09 -16.98 -23.79
CA VAL A 296 -2.67 -17.85 -24.82
C VAL A 296 -4.08 -17.38 -25.19
N LEU A 297 -4.93 -17.08 -24.19
CA LEU A 297 -6.30 -16.59 -24.42
C LEU A 297 -6.33 -15.26 -25.19
N VAL A 298 -5.45 -14.31 -24.86
CA VAL A 298 -5.43 -13.00 -25.55
C VAL A 298 -4.60 -13.00 -26.84
N GLY A 299 -3.91 -14.08 -27.16
CA GLY A 299 -3.09 -14.21 -28.39
C GLY A 299 -1.73 -13.52 -28.28
N GLU A 300 -1.13 -13.48 -27.08
CA GLU A 300 0.23 -13.03 -26.86
C GLU A 300 1.20 -14.19 -26.73
N SER A 301 2.39 -14.02 -27.27
CA SER A 301 3.43 -15.05 -27.27
C SER A 301 4.59 -14.73 -26.31
N ASN A 302 5.24 -15.76 -25.85
CA ASN A 302 6.54 -15.72 -25.19
C ASN A 302 7.34 -17.00 -25.48
N SER A 303 8.57 -17.12 -24.97
CA SER A 303 9.44 -18.27 -25.18
C SER A 303 8.78 -19.59 -24.74
N LEU A 304 8.05 -19.62 -23.62
CA LEU A 304 7.38 -20.80 -23.09
C LEU A 304 6.20 -21.23 -23.98
N ILE A 305 5.38 -20.27 -24.44
CA ILE A 305 4.25 -20.52 -25.35
C ILE A 305 4.73 -21.06 -26.69
N LYS A 306 5.84 -20.53 -27.24
CA LYS A 306 6.49 -21.04 -28.44
C LYS A 306 7.03 -22.47 -28.24
N GLN A 307 7.71 -22.74 -27.13
CA GLN A 307 8.23 -24.04 -26.77
C GLN A 307 7.13 -25.10 -26.72
N HIS A 308 5.97 -24.77 -26.18
CA HIS A 308 4.80 -25.64 -26.12
C HIS A 308 3.96 -25.64 -27.42
N LYS A 309 4.36 -24.87 -28.44
CA LYS A 309 3.64 -24.75 -29.73
C LYS A 309 2.18 -24.28 -29.56
N SER A 310 1.89 -23.53 -28.48
CA SER A 310 0.52 -23.11 -28.15
C SER A 310 -0.04 -22.07 -29.11
N GLU A 311 0.81 -21.42 -29.92
CA GLU A 311 0.39 -20.47 -30.98
C GLU A 311 -0.43 -21.15 -32.09
N GLY A 312 -0.24 -22.47 -32.32
CA GLY A 312 -0.96 -23.23 -33.32
C GLY A 312 -2.30 -23.80 -32.84
N LEU A 313 -2.69 -23.57 -31.60
CA LEU A 313 -3.94 -24.08 -31.04
C LEU A 313 -5.13 -23.23 -31.52
N VAL A 314 -6.28 -23.87 -31.69
CA VAL A 314 -7.54 -23.17 -32.05
C VAL A 314 -7.95 -22.17 -30.95
N GLU A 315 -7.60 -22.43 -29.70
CA GLU A 315 -7.88 -21.62 -28.53
C GLU A 315 -7.00 -20.36 -28.44
N TYR A 316 -5.88 -20.32 -29.17
CA TYR A 316 -4.97 -19.18 -29.14
C TYR A 316 -5.63 -17.91 -29.67
N GLY A 317 -5.70 -16.89 -28.83
CA GLY A 317 -6.29 -15.60 -29.17
C GLY A 317 -7.82 -15.56 -29.23
N LYS A 318 -8.54 -16.65 -28.90
CA LYS A 318 -10.03 -16.61 -28.81
C LYS A 318 -10.52 -15.58 -27.81
N GLY A 319 -9.80 -15.34 -26.74
CA GLY A 319 -10.13 -14.41 -25.68
C GLY A 319 -9.70 -12.97 -25.88
N LYS A 320 -9.15 -12.58 -27.05
CA LYS A 320 -8.59 -11.26 -27.35
C LYS A 320 -9.58 -10.09 -27.22
N HIS A 321 -10.89 -10.38 -27.22
CA HIS A 321 -11.97 -9.39 -27.05
C HIS A 321 -12.12 -8.90 -25.61
N LYS A 322 -11.44 -9.51 -24.64
CA LYS A 322 -11.42 -9.14 -23.23
C LYS A 322 -9.99 -8.82 -22.78
N SER A 323 -9.87 -7.98 -21.75
CA SER A 323 -8.57 -7.60 -21.17
C SER A 323 -7.89 -8.76 -20.44
N LYS A 324 -6.58 -8.66 -20.22
CA LYS A 324 -5.84 -9.62 -19.38
C LYS A 324 -6.40 -9.67 -17.95
N GLY A 325 -6.73 -8.50 -17.38
CA GLY A 325 -7.33 -8.40 -16.03
C GLY A 325 -8.63 -9.19 -15.95
N PHE A 326 -9.50 -9.09 -16.97
CA PHE A 326 -10.72 -9.88 -17.03
C PHE A 326 -10.44 -11.39 -17.00
N TRP A 327 -9.48 -11.88 -17.79
CA TRP A 327 -9.14 -13.31 -17.79
C TRP A 327 -8.48 -13.77 -16.49
N HIS A 328 -7.70 -12.92 -15.85
CA HIS A 328 -7.22 -13.19 -14.49
C HIS A 328 -8.37 -13.31 -13.50
N ALA A 329 -9.40 -12.46 -13.59
CA ALA A 329 -10.60 -12.55 -12.78
C ALA A 329 -11.37 -13.84 -13.02
N VAL A 330 -11.54 -14.27 -14.28
CA VAL A 330 -12.19 -15.53 -14.64
C VAL A 330 -11.44 -16.71 -14.04
N ILE A 331 -10.10 -16.75 -14.15
CA ILE A 331 -9.27 -17.82 -13.56
C ILE A 331 -9.43 -17.85 -12.04
N ARG A 332 -9.32 -16.69 -11.35
CA ARG A 332 -9.46 -16.59 -9.89
C ARG A 332 -10.81 -17.12 -9.42
N GLN A 333 -11.88 -16.68 -10.05
CA GLN A 333 -13.24 -17.11 -9.70
C GLN A 333 -13.47 -18.59 -10.00
N SER A 334 -12.90 -19.13 -11.08
CA SER A 334 -12.96 -20.56 -11.40
C SER A 334 -12.22 -21.41 -10.36
N LEU A 335 -11.09 -20.93 -9.84
CA LEU A 335 -10.37 -21.59 -8.73
C LEU A 335 -11.19 -21.59 -7.45
N VAL A 336 -11.74 -20.44 -7.04
CA VAL A 336 -12.57 -20.33 -5.81
C VAL A 336 -13.87 -21.12 -5.89
N LYS A 337 -14.42 -21.28 -7.08
CA LYS A 337 -15.61 -22.13 -7.32
C LYS A 337 -15.27 -23.62 -7.48
N GLY A 338 -13.98 -23.96 -7.45
CA GLY A 338 -13.50 -25.32 -7.53
C GLY A 338 -13.59 -25.96 -8.92
N LEU A 339 -13.67 -25.17 -10.00
CA LEU A 339 -13.66 -25.65 -11.40
C LEU A 339 -12.25 -25.90 -11.90
N LEU A 340 -11.27 -25.16 -11.35
CA LEU A 340 -9.85 -25.33 -11.55
C LEU A 340 -9.16 -25.59 -10.21
N VAL A 341 -7.98 -26.21 -10.27
CA VAL A 341 -7.06 -26.36 -9.14
C VAL A 341 -5.66 -25.90 -9.55
N LYS A 342 -4.90 -25.38 -8.59
CA LYS A 342 -3.48 -25.08 -8.77
C LYS A 342 -2.63 -26.22 -8.21
N GLU A 343 -1.78 -26.79 -9.04
CA GLU A 343 -0.82 -27.78 -8.60
C GLU A 343 0.42 -27.09 -8.01
N ILE A 344 0.50 -27.03 -6.69
CA ILE A 344 1.55 -26.32 -5.96
C ILE A 344 2.93 -26.95 -6.22
N GLU A 345 3.00 -28.29 -6.35
CA GLU A 345 4.25 -29.02 -6.63
C GLU A 345 4.87 -28.66 -7.97
N SER A 346 4.04 -28.30 -8.93
CA SER A 346 4.44 -27.81 -10.26
C SER A 346 4.41 -26.27 -10.33
N TYR A 347 4.67 -25.59 -9.23
CA TYR A 347 4.76 -24.12 -9.12
C TYR A 347 3.52 -23.37 -9.63
N GLY A 348 2.33 -23.92 -9.41
CA GLY A 348 1.07 -23.25 -9.70
C GLY A 348 0.53 -23.43 -11.11
N ILE A 349 0.84 -24.54 -11.75
CA ILE A 349 0.19 -24.97 -13.00
C ILE A 349 -1.30 -25.15 -12.76
N LEU A 350 -2.11 -24.74 -13.74
CA LEU A 350 -3.56 -24.89 -13.69
C LEU A 350 -3.97 -26.26 -14.21
N LYS A 351 -4.80 -26.94 -13.44
CA LYS A 351 -5.45 -28.21 -13.82
C LYS A 351 -6.96 -28.10 -13.66
N ILE A 352 -7.68 -28.89 -14.43
CA ILE A 352 -9.13 -28.98 -14.33
C ILE A 352 -9.49 -29.95 -13.20
N SER A 353 -10.40 -29.53 -12.32
CA SER A 353 -10.93 -30.37 -11.26
C SER A 353 -11.98 -31.37 -11.77
N GLU A 354 -12.42 -32.32 -10.93
CA GLU A 354 -13.56 -33.19 -11.25
C GLU A 354 -14.80 -32.35 -11.60
N LYS A 355 -15.11 -31.32 -10.82
CA LYS A 355 -16.20 -30.39 -11.05
C LYS A 355 -16.05 -29.59 -12.34
N GLY A 356 -14.83 -29.23 -12.72
CA GLY A 356 -14.53 -28.59 -14.01
C GLY A 356 -14.76 -29.53 -15.18
N ASN A 357 -14.42 -30.81 -15.04
CA ASN A 357 -14.72 -31.83 -16.05
C ASN A 357 -16.22 -32.14 -16.19
N GLU A 358 -16.96 -32.10 -15.08
CA GLU A 358 -18.43 -32.19 -15.10
C GLU A 358 -19.03 -30.97 -15.82
N PHE A 359 -18.56 -29.76 -15.51
CA PHE A 359 -18.98 -28.53 -16.17
C PHE A 359 -18.77 -28.56 -17.69
N LEU A 360 -17.66 -29.13 -18.17
CA LEU A 360 -17.41 -29.27 -19.62
C LEU A 360 -18.37 -30.28 -20.30
N LYS A 361 -18.87 -31.26 -19.56
CA LYS A 361 -19.85 -32.24 -20.09
C LYS A 361 -21.25 -31.63 -20.16
N GLU A 362 -21.63 -30.92 -19.12
CA GLU A 362 -22.93 -30.27 -18.98
C GLU A 362 -22.74 -28.90 -18.34
N SER A 363 -22.61 -27.87 -19.19
CA SER A 363 -22.36 -26.50 -18.71
C SER A 363 -23.62 -25.90 -18.14
N TYR A 364 -23.48 -25.17 -17.04
CA TYR A 364 -24.54 -24.49 -16.33
C TYR A 364 -24.19 -23.01 -16.07
N GLU A 365 -25.17 -22.22 -15.77
CA GLU A 365 -24.96 -20.81 -15.44
C GLU A 365 -24.09 -20.64 -14.18
N VAL A 366 -23.04 -19.86 -14.31
CA VAL A 366 -22.15 -19.52 -13.20
C VAL A 366 -21.98 -18.01 -13.15
N LEU A 367 -22.47 -17.38 -12.08
CA LEU A 367 -22.37 -15.95 -11.91
C LEU A 367 -20.96 -15.55 -11.47
N PHE A 368 -20.38 -14.60 -12.21
CA PHE A 368 -19.10 -13.95 -11.95
C PHE A 368 -19.27 -12.44 -11.73
N THR A 369 -18.24 -11.81 -11.15
CA THR A 369 -18.15 -10.36 -10.99
C THR A 369 -16.87 -9.86 -11.65
N GLU A 370 -16.84 -8.61 -12.13
CA GLU A 370 -15.60 -7.98 -12.56
C GLU A 370 -14.74 -7.64 -11.35
N ASP A 371 -13.42 -7.89 -11.45
CA ASP A 371 -12.49 -7.55 -10.38
C ASP A 371 -12.27 -6.04 -10.25
N HIS A 372 -11.61 -5.62 -9.17
CA HIS A 372 -11.23 -4.23 -8.97
C HIS A 372 -10.04 -3.87 -9.87
N ASP A 373 -10.14 -2.74 -10.56
CA ASP A 373 -9.06 -2.14 -11.32
C ASP A 373 -8.51 -0.93 -10.57
N TYR A 374 -7.58 -1.17 -9.66
CA TYR A 374 -6.96 -0.13 -8.85
C TYR A 374 -6.05 0.78 -9.67
N ASP A 375 -5.51 0.33 -10.81
CA ASP A 375 -4.67 1.15 -11.69
C ASP A 375 -5.49 2.15 -12.49
N ALA A 376 -6.68 1.76 -12.96
CA ALA A 376 -7.61 2.70 -13.58
C ALA A 376 -8.09 3.76 -12.59
N ILE A 377 -8.25 3.40 -11.31
CA ILE A 377 -8.58 4.34 -10.25
C ILE A 377 -7.40 5.28 -9.99
N ASN A 378 -6.18 4.77 -9.88
CA ASN A 378 -4.97 5.55 -9.65
C ASN A 378 -4.65 6.47 -10.84
N SER A 379 -4.80 6.01 -12.09
CA SER A 379 -4.54 6.81 -13.29
C SER A 379 -5.57 7.90 -13.51
N LYS A 380 -6.85 7.64 -13.25
CA LYS A 380 -7.90 8.68 -13.29
C LYS A 380 -7.66 9.77 -12.24
N ASN A 381 -7.13 9.42 -11.07
CA ASN A 381 -6.83 10.37 -10.01
C ASN A 381 -5.49 11.13 -10.20
N ALA A 382 -4.55 10.59 -10.99
CA ALA A 382 -3.34 11.34 -11.41
C ALA A 382 -3.67 12.49 -12.38
N TYR A 383 -4.74 12.36 -13.17
CA TYR A 383 -5.26 13.44 -14.03
C TYR A 383 -6.29 14.36 -13.33
N SER A 384 -6.81 13.94 -12.17
CA SER A 384 -7.72 14.72 -11.34
C SER A 384 -7.21 14.75 -9.91
N SER A 385 -6.16 15.55 -9.66
CA SER A 385 -5.67 15.83 -8.30
C SER A 385 -6.71 16.54 -7.40
N ASN A 386 -7.98 16.53 -7.81
CA ASN A 386 -9.10 17.15 -7.11
C ASN A 386 -10.42 16.36 -7.10
N GLN A 387 -10.43 15.05 -7.38
CA GLN A 387 -11.68 14.28 -7.22
C GLN A 387 -11.43 12.98 -6.46
N LYS A 388 -11.54 13.05 -5.14
CA LYS A 388 -11.70 11.88 -4.28
C LYS A 388 -13.14 11.39 -4.40
N SER A 389 -13.35 10.18 -4.95
CA SER A 389 -14.60 9.46 -4.74
C SER A 389 -14.57 8.74 -3.38
N ALA A 390 -14.76 9.48 -2.29
CA ALA A 390 -15.56 8.95 -1.21
C ALA A 390 -16.93 8.66 -1.80
N ALA A 391 -17.61 7.57 -1.43
CA ALA A 391 -19.03 7.42 -1.76
C ALA A 391 -19.71 8.69 -1.28
N ALA A 392 -20.26 9.47 -2.22
CA ALA A 392 -20.86 10.76 -1.89
C ALA A 392 -21.86 10.54 -0.76
N ASP A 393 -21.86 11.40 0.25
CA ASP A 393 -22.88 11.35 1.27
C ASP A 393 -24.25 11.41 0.58
N THR A 394 -24.87 10.23 0.47
CA THR A 394 -26.09 10.04 -0.35
C THR A 394 -27.24 10.86 0.18
N MET A 395 -27.26 11.12 1.50
CA MET A 395 -28.29 11.93 2.13
C MET A 395 -28.04 13.42 1.85
N LEU A 396 -26.81 13.90 2.06
CA LEU A 396 -26.45 15.26 1.74
C LEU A 396 -26.63 15.58 0.25
N TYR A 397 -26.18 14.69 -0.63
CA TYR A 397 -26.39 14.85 -2.08
C TYR A 397 -27.87 14.99 -2.45
N LYS A 398 -28.76 14.14 -1.90
CA LYS A 398 -30.19 14.22 -2.14
C LYS A 398 -30.77 15.56 -1.67
N ASN A 399 -30.38 16.01 -0.50
CA ASN A 399 -30.81 17.27 0.07
C ASN A 399 -30.30 18.48 -0.74
N LEU A 400 -29.05 18.47 -1.19
CA LEU A 400 -28.49 19.50 -2.06
C LEU A 400 -29.20 19.54 -3.43
N LYS A 401 -29.60 18.40 -3.96
CA LYS A 401 -30.38 18.31 -5.22
C LYS A 401 -31.76 18.95 -5.06
N GLU A 402 -32.43 18.75 -3.93
CA GLU A 402 -33.72 19.37 -3.62
C GLU A 402 -33.55 20.88 -3.40
N LEU A 403 -32.54 21.30 -2.65
CA LEU A 403 -32.21 22.71 -2.43
C LEU A 403 -31.96 23.42 -3.76
N ARG A 404 -31.14 22.83 -4.64
CA ARG A 404 -30.88 23.36 -5.99
C ARG A 404 -32.17 23.55 -6.78
N LYS A 405 -33.09 22.56 -6.75
CA LYS A 405 -34.36 22.63 -7.47
C LYS A 405 -35.25 23.78 -6.94
N LYS A 406 -35.36 23.92 -5.61
CA LYS A 406 -36.10 25.02 -4.97
C LYS A 406 -35.51 26.38 -5.31
N PHE A 407 -34.18 26.50 -5.20
CA PHE A 407 -33.45 27.76 -5.46
C PHE A 407 -33.51 28.15 -6.95
N ALA A 408 -33.35 27.19 -7.86
CA ALA A 408 -33.48 27.41 -9.30
C ALA A 408 -34.87 27.94 -9.69
N LYS A 409 -35.92 27.36 -9.11
CA LYS A 409 -37.32 27.83 -9.30
C LYS A 409 -37.52 29.27 -8.82
N SER A 410 -36.93 29.65 -7.67
CA SER A 410 -37.03 31.01 -7.15
C SER A 410 -36.30 32.04 -8.00
N LYS A 411 -35.28 31.63 -8.75
CA LYS A 411 -34.49 32.46 -9.66
C LYS A 411 -34.95 32.44 -11.11
N GLY A 412 -35.91 31.57 -11.45
CA GLY A 412 -36.37 31.39 -12.82
C GLY A 412 -35.30 30.80 -13.75
N LEU A 413 -34.39 29.99 -13.22
CA LEU A 413 -33.26 29.43 -13.95
C LEU A 413 -33.34 27.89 -13.97
N PRO A 414 -32.81 27.22 -15.03
CA PRO A 414 -32.62 25.78 -15.03
C PRO A 414 -31.66 25.35 -13.90
N PRO A 415 -31.94 24.23 -13.17
CA PRO A 415 -31.15 23.79 -12.02
C PRO A 415 -29.66 23.56 -12.33
N ASN A 416 -29.32 23.07 -13.50
CA ASN A 416 -27.95 22.80 -13.95
C ASN A 416 -27.12 24.08 -14.18
N ILE A 417 -27.76 25.23 -14.37
CA ILE A 417 -27.08 26.53 -14.46
C ILE A 417 -26.58 27.00 -13.10
N ILE A 418 -27.32 26.67 -12.03
CA ILE A 418 -26.88 26.95 -10.66
C ILE A 418 -25.62 26.15 -10.38
N PHE A 419 -25.76 24.84 -10.27
CA PHE A 419 -24.64 23.90 -10.10
C PHE A 419 -24.92 22.61 -10.90
N SER A 420 -23.88 22.03 -11.49
CA SER A 420 -23.98 20.76 -12.20
C SER A 420 -24.22 19.61 -11.22
N GLU A 421 -24.61 18.45 -11.73
CA GLU A 421 -24.76 17.24 -10.89
C GLU A 421 -23.41 16.80 -10.31
N ALA A 422 -22.34 16.89 -11.11
CA ALA A 422 -20.97 16.64 -10.67
C ALA A 422 -20.55 17.60 -9.54
N SER A 423 -20.93 18.88 -9.61
CA SER A 423 -20.65 19.84 -8.54
C SER A 423 -21.37 19.48 -7.23
N LEU A 424 -22.61 19.01 -7.28
CA LEU A 424 -23.34 18.59 -6.07
C LEU A 424 -22.74 17.32 -5.45
N ILE A 425 -22.30 16.38 -6.27
CA ILE A 425 -21.61 15.17 -5.80
C ILE A 425 -20.29 15.58 -5.10
N ASP A 426 -19.57 16.51 -5.67
CA ASP A 426 -18.32 16.98 -5.13
C ASP A 426 -18.53 17.78 -3.81
N MET A 427 -19.58 18.61 -3.73
CA MET A 427 -20.01 19.25 -2.48
C MET A 427 -20.37 18.23 -1.38
N ALA A 428 -21.05 17.14 -1.73
CA ALA A 428 -21.40 16.07 -0.80
C ALA A 428 -20.21 15.24 -0.34
N ASN A 429 -19.08 15.33 -1.04
CA ASN A 429 -17.83 14.67 -0.67
C ASN A 429 -16.91 15.57 0.16
N GLN A 430 -16.87 16.88 -0.15
CA GLN A 430 -15.91 17.82 0.41
C GLN A 430 -16.50 18.68 1.55
N TYR A 431 -17.82 18.77 1.64
CA TYR A 431 -18.54 19.56 2.65
C TYR A 431 -18.06 21.02 2.76
N PRO A 432 -18.04 21.80 1.66
CA PRO A 432 -17.58 23.18 1.70
C PRO A 432 -18.50 24.05 2.58
N ILE A 433 -17.92 24.84 3.47
CA ILE A 433 -18.66 25.78 4.35
C ILE A 433 -18.25 27.23 4.16
N THR A 434 -17.22 27.49 3.34
CA THR A 434 -16.77 28.84 2.96
C THR A 434 -16.87 29.05 1.45
N ILE A 435 -16.87 30.32 1.00
CA ILE A 435 -16.91 30.67 -0.43
C ILE A 435 -15.63 30.20 -1.13
N GLU A 436 -14.51 30.29 -0.45
CA GLU A 436 -13.20 29.85 -0.93
C GLU A 436 -13.21 28.34 -1.20
N GLU A 437 -13.67 27.53 -0.24
CA GLU A 437 -13.82 26.08 -0.39
C GLU A 437 -14.79 25.74 -1.51
N LEU A 438 -15.93 26.43 -1.59
CA LEU A 438 -16.92 26.22 -2.64
C LEU A 438 -16.37 26.52 -4.03
N SER A 439 -15.47 27.50 -4.13
CA SER A 439 -14.84 27.85 -5.41
C SER A 439 -13.85 26.78 -5.92
N GLN A 440 -13.39 25.87 -5.04
CA GLN A 440 -12.54 24.74 -5.38
C GLN A 440 -13.35 23.51 -5.86
N ILE A 441 -14.66 23.52 -5.68
CA ILE A 441 -15.55 22.44 -6.14
C ILE A 441 -15.56 22.37 -7.66
N HIS A 442 -15.51 21.18 -8.21
CA HIS A 442 -15.51 20.97 -9.65
C HIS A 442 -16.70 21.65 -10.35
N GLY A 443 -16.40 22.49 -11.34
CA GLY A 443 -17.42 23.22 -12.10
C GLY A 443 -18.03 24.44 -11.36
N VAL A 444 -17.46 24.84 -10.20
CA VAL A 444 -17.85 26.01 -9.44
C VAL A 444 -16.72 27.02 -9.43
N GLY A 445 -16.75 27.99 -10.32
CA GLY A 445 -15.79 29.11 -10.29
C GLY A 445 -16.22 30.19 -9.28
N GLN A 446 -15.30 31.09 -8.90
CA GLN A 446 -15.50 32.17 -7.94
C GLN A 446 -16.78 32.99 -8.20
N GLY A 447 -17.12 33.26 -9.46
CA GLY A 447 -18.34 33.98 -9.84
C GLY A 447 -19.63 33.24 -9.46
N LYS A 448 -19.68 31.92 -9.66
CA LYS A 448 -20.82 31.08 -9.29
C LYS A 448 -20.91 30.89 -7.77
N ALA A 449 -19.78 30.70 -7.09
CA ALA A 449 -19.69 30.58 -5.64
C ALA A 449 -20.28 31.84 -4.98
N ASN A 450 -19.85 33.03 -5.40
CA ASN A 450 -20.35 34.30 -4.88
C ASN A 450 -21.84 34.53 -5.17
N LYS A 451 -22.30 34.13 -6.38
CA LYS A 451 -23.67 34.45 -6.84
C LYS A 451 -24.71 33.48 -6.28
N PHE A 452 -24.39 32.21 -6.13
CA PHE A 452 -25.34 31.16 -5.79
C PHE A 452 -24.98 30.37 -4.52
N GLY A 453 -23.74 30.50 -4.00
CA GLY A 453 -23.19 29.61 -2.99
C GLY A 453 -23.81 29.74 -1.60
N LYS A 454 -24.18 30.97 -1.17
CA LYS A 454 -24.59 31.24 0.22
C LYS A 454 -25.62 30.25 0.80
N PRO A 455 -26.76 29.96 0.14
CA PRO A 455 -27.75 29.02 0.69
C PRO A 455 -27.25 27.58 0.80
N PHE A 456 -26.33 27.19 -0.08
CA PHE A 456 -25.74 25.84 -0.06
C PHE A 456 -24.70 25.72 1.06
N LEU A 457 -23.90 26.75 1.28
CA LEU A 457 -22.92 26.81 2.37
C LEU A 457 -23.60 26.78 3.74
N GLU A 458 -24.65 27.56 3.93
CA GLU A 458 -25.45 27.57 5.17
C GLU A 458 -26.03 26.17 5.43
N PHE A 459 -26.63 25.54 4.42
CA PHE A 459 -27.18 24.20 4.55
C PHE A 459 -26.11 23.13 4.85
N ILE A 460 -24.97 23.17 4.14
CA ILE A 460 -23.88 22.20 4.36
C ILE A 460 -23.30 22.39 5.77
N LYS A 461 -23.14 23.64 6.24
CA LYS A 461 -22.64 23.94 7.58
C LYS A 461 -23.55 23.36 8.66
N GLU A 462 -24.87 23.60 8.58
CA GLU A 462 -25.85 23.03 9.51
C GLU A 462 -25.78 21.49 9.48
N TYR A 463 -25.73 20.89 8.29
CA TYR A 463 -25.65 19.43 8.12
C TYR A 463 -24.38 18.84 8.75
N VAL A 464 -23.22 19.51 8.60
CA VAL A 464 -21.94 19.10 9.21
C VAL A 464 -22.02 19.17 10.73
N GLU A 465 -22.58 20.25 11.29
CA GLU A 465 -22.74 20.45 12.74
C GLU A 465 -23.74 19.42 13.34
N GLU A 466 -24.87 19.17 12.70
CA GLU A 466 -25.89 18.22 13.19
C GLU A 466 -25.45 16.76 13.17
N ASN A 467 -24.54 16.39 12.27
CA ASN A 467 -24.09 15.00 12.09
C ASN A 467 -22.66 14.75 12.60
N ASP A 468 -22.07 15.70 13.33
CA ASP A 468 -20.68 15.63 13.85
C ASP A 468 -19.64 15.21 12.78
N ILE A 469 -19.78 15.77 11.56
CA ILE A 469 -18.93 15.39 10.43
C ILE A 469 -17.58 16.10 10.51
N ILE A 470 -16.48 15.33 10.58
CA ILE A 470 -15.13 15.84 10.41
C ILE A 470 -14.87 16.05 8.93
N ARG A 471 -14.81 17.29 8.47
CA ARG A 471 -14.61 17.63 7.06
C ARG A 471 -13.17 17.38 6.63
N PRO A 472 -12.92 17.03 5.33
CA PRO A 472 -11.57 16.92 4.81
C PRO A 472 -10.69 18.17 5.02
N GLU A 473 -11.28 19.36 4.91
CA GLU A 473 -10.58 20.64 5.07
C GLU A 473 -10.28 21.01 6.54
N ASP A 474 -11.04 20.52 7.51
CA ASP A 474 -10.78 20.73 8.94
C ASP A 474 -9.57 19.93 9.45
N MET A 475 -9.13 18.95 8.67
CA MET A 475 -7.93 18.18 8.96
C MET A 475 -6.69 18.88 8.41
N VAL A 476 -6.17 19.85 9.15
CA VAL A 476 -4.81 20.35 8.90
C VAL A 476 -3.82 19.23 9.20
N ILE A 477 -3.48 18.45 8.18
CA ILE A 477 -2.47 17.42 8.30
C ILE A 477 -1.12 18.10 8.22
N LYS A 478 -0.42 18.15 9.36
CA LYS A 478 0.97 18.60 9.40
C LYS A 478 1.81 17.55 8.66
N THR A 479 2.37 17.93 7.53
CA THR A 479 3.37 17.13 6.84
C THR A 479 4.74 17.46 7.43
N ILE A 480 5.51 16.45 7.74
CA ILE A 480 6.94 16.61 8.01
C ILE A 480 7.54 17.01 6.67
N ALA A 481 8.09 18.22 6.58
CA ALA A 481 8.95 18.54 5.46
C ALA A 481 10.01 17.44 5.41
N LYS A 482 10.10 16.70 4.30
CA LYS A 482 11.15 15.70 4.11
C LYS A 482 12.48 16.44 4.18
N GLN A 483 13.02 16.59 5.37
CA GLN A 483 14.41 16.91 5.52
C GLN A 483 15.14 15.67 5.03
N SER A 484 15.73 15.74 3.85
CA SER A 484 16.64 14.68 3.42
C SER A 484 17.68 14.56 4.54
N SER A 485 18.00 13.35 4.96
CA SER A 485 19.04 13.14 5.99
C SER A 485 20.37 13.77 5.55
N ASN A 486 20.58 13.96 4.25
CA ASN A 486 21.69 14.68 3.66
C ASN A 486 21.59 16.19 3.91
N LYS A 487 20.42 16.81 3.67
CA LYS A 487 20.24 18.26 3.90
C LYS A 487 20.59 18.68 5.33
N VAL A 488 20.08 17.97 6.33
CA VAL A 488 20.36 18.27 7.75
C VAL A 488 21.83 18.04 8.07
N TYR A 489 22.40 16.94 7.57
CA TYR A 489 23.81 16.64 7.78
C TYR A 489 24.71 17.71 7.14
N ILE A 490 24.45 18.14 5.89
CA ILE A 490 25.20 19.17 5.19
C ILE A 490 25.15 20.48 5.97
N ILE A 491 23.95 20.94 6.35
CA ILE A 491 23.79 22.16 7.14
C ILE A 491 24.58 22.10 8.45
N GLN A 492 24.42 21.02 9.23
CA GLN A 492 25.12 20.85 10.51
C GLN A 492 26.65 20.75 10.35
N SER A 493 27.12 20.18 9.24
CA SER A 493 28.56 20.08 8.96
C SER A 493 29.15 21.42 8.57
N ILE A 494 28.43 22.22 7.77
CA ILE A 494 28.80 23.59 7.42
C ILE A 494 28.78 24.49 8.67
N ASP A 495 27.77 24.38 9.54
CA ASP A 495 27.70 25.12 10.81
C ASP A 495 28.89 24.79 11.75
N ARG A 496 29.39 23.55 11.64
CA ARG A 496 30.63 23.13 12.36
C ARG A 496 31.91 23.50 11.64
N LYS A 497 31.82 24.19 10.50
CA LYS A 497 32.95 24.64 9.68
C LYS A 497 33.85 23.47 9.21
N LEU A 498 33.26 22.33 8.83
CA LEU A 498 34.00 21.22 8.26
C LEU A 498 34.37 21.53 6.80
N PRO A 499 35.55 21.07 6.33
CA PRO A 499 35.94 21.21 4.93
C PRO A 499 34.92 20.58 3.98
N ILE A 500 34.68 21.19 2.82
CA ILE A 500 33.71 20.74 1.82
C ILE A 500 33.99 19.31 1.36
N GLU A 501 35.28 18.97 1.20
CA GLU A 501 35.76 17.65 0.79
C GLU A 501 35.41 16.56 1.84
N ASP A 502 35.54 16.90 3.12
CA ASP A 502 35.23 15.99 4.22
C ASP A 502 33.72 15.74 4.30
N ILE A 503 32.88 16.77 4.06
CA ILE A 503 31.45 16.66 4.01
C ILE A 503 31.00 15.77 2.84
N ALA A 504 31.61 15.94 1.66
CA ALA A 504 31.34 15.12 0.48
C ALA A 504 31.73 13.65 0.73
N SER A 505 32.94 13.41 1.19
CA SER A 505 33.50 12.08 1.48
C SER A 505 32.64 11.31 2.50
N ALA A 506 32.18 11.97 3.57
CA ALA A 506 31.38 11.36 4.62
C ALA A 506 29.99 10.88 4.12
N LYS A 507 29.54 11.39 2.98
CA LYS A 507 28.26 10.99 2.34
C LYS A 507 28.43 10.18 1.07
N GLY A 508 29.69 9.92 0.66
CA GLY A 508 29.98 9.22 -0.59
C GLY A 508 29.57 10.02 -1.83
N LEU A 509 29.59 11.36 -1.72
CA LEU A 509 29.31 12.30 -2.79
C LEU A 509 30.63 12.81 -3.40
N THR A 510 30.58 13.25 -4.64
CA THR A 510 31.64 14.12 -5.19
C THR A 510 31.46 15.53 -4.65
N VAL A 511 32.52 16.37 -4.73
CA VAL A 511 32.44 17.80 -4.34
C VAL A 511 31.37 18.50 -5.21
N GLU A 512 31.32 18.21 -6.49
CA GLU A 512 30.34 18.74 -7.42
C GLU A 512 28.88 18.37 -7.07
N ASP A 513 28.64 17.10 -6.68
CA ASP A 513 27.31 16.65 -6.20
C ASP A 513 26.94 17.37 -4.90
N LEU A 514 27.90 17.56 -3.99
CA LEU A 514 27.66 18.28 -2.73
C LEU A 514 27.32 19.75 -2.98
N ILE A 515 28.05 20.44 -3.86
CA ILE A 515 27.75 21.83 -4.25
C ILE A 515 26.34 21.93 -4.82
N SER A 516 25.93 21.01 -5.67
CA SER A 516 24.58 20.95 -6.24
C SER A 516 23.49 20.75 -5.17
N GLU A 517 23.76 19.94 -4.15
CA GLU A 517 22.85 19.79 -2.99
C GLU A 517 22.79 21.07 -2.15
N ILE A 518 23.91 21.76 -1.94
CA ILE A 518 23.95 23.04 -1.20
C ILE A 518 23.21 24.14 -1.97
N GLU A 519 23.35 24.24 -3.30
CA GLU A 519 22.56 25.14 -4.16
C GLU A 519 21.06 24.92 -3.95
N THR A 520 20.61 23.67 -4.02
CA THR A 520 19.21 23.31 -3.77
C THR A 520 18.72 23.70 -2.38
N ILE A 521 19.59 23.58 -1.37
CA ILE A 521 19.28 23.96 0.02
C ILE A 521 19.07 25.48 0.12
N VAL A 522 19.95 26.28 -0.46
CA VAL A 522 19.89 27.75 -0.41
C VAL A 522 18.73 28.29 -1.26
N GLU A 523 18.50 27.74 -2.44
CA GLU A 523 17.36 28.10 -3.30
C GLU A 523 16.00 27.75 -2.66
N SER A 524 15.98 26.80 -1.72
CA SER A 524 14.78 26.50 -0.90
C SER A 524 14.55 27.49 0.26
N GLY A 525 15.34 28.58 0.37
CA GLY A 525 15.22 29.60 1.40
C GLY A 525 15.94 29.29 2.72
N THR A 526 16.94 28.39 2.69
CA THR A 526 17.75 28.06 3.89
C THR A 526 19.03 28.86 3.88
N LYS A 527 19.29 29.66 4.90
CA LYS A 527 20.55 30.41 5.04
C LYS A 527 21.70 29.48 5.40
N ILE A 528 22.81 29.58 4.65
CA ILE A 528 24.05 28.81 4.86
C ILE A 528 25.24 29.77 4.89
N ASN A 529 26.16 29.59 5.83
CA ASN A 529 27.38 30.42 5.95
C ASN A 529 28.61 29.65 5.47
N LEU A 530 29.08 29.98 4.28
CA LEU A 530 30.29 29.40 3.67
C LEU A 530 31.52 30.31 3.80
N ASN A 531 31.49 31.44 4.53
CA ASN A 531 32.59 32.38 4.64
C ASN A 531 33.89 31.72 5.09
N TYR A 532 33.82 30.77 6.05
CA TYR A 532 34.99 30.08 6.57
C TYR A 532 35.78 29.30 5.50
N TYR A 533 35.13 28.89 4.41
CA TYR A 533 35.73 28.17 3.30
C TYR A 533 36.14 29.13 2.17
N LEU A 534 35.26 30.07 1.84
CA LEU A 534 35.50 31.05 0.78
C LEU A 534 36.62 32.03 1.12
N ASP A 535 36.77 32.45 2.39
CA ASP A 535 37.83 33.33 2.84
C ASP A 535 39.24 32.69 2.68
N GLU A 536 39.32 31.36 2.50
CA GLU A 536 40.57 30.63 2.24
C GLU A 536 40.95 30.54 0.75
N ILE A 537 39.94 30.66 -0.17
CA ILE A 537 40.11 30.42 -1.61
C ILE A 537 39.89 31.68 -2.47
N ILE A 538 39.24 32.71 -1.93
CA ILE A 538 38.91 33.97 -2.61
C ILE A 538 39.45 35.14 -1.77
N ASP A 539 40.21 36.05 -2.39
CA ASP A 539 40.72 37.25 -1.72
C ASP A 539 39.70 38.42 -1.68
N GLU A 540 39.96 39.46 -0.88
CA GLU A 540 39.04 40.61 -0.69
C GLU A 540 38.71 41.32 -2.03
N TYR A 541 39.63 41.39 -2.99
CA TYR A 541 39.42 42.05 -4.26
C TYR A 541 38.52 41.22 -5.17
N GLN A 542 38.76 39.94 -5.21
CA GLN A 542 37.95 38.96 -5.93
C GLN A 542 36.51 38.89 -5.35
N GLU A 543 36.41 38.97 -4.02
CA GLU A 543 35.10 39.02 -3.37
C GLU A 543 34.29 40.25 -3.76
N GLU A 544 34.88 41.46 -3.77
CA GLU A 544 34.23 42.69 -4.17
C GLU A 544 33.78 42.62 -5.66
N GLU A 545 34.61 42.09 -6.53
CA GLU A 545 34.35 41.93 -7.95
C GLU A 545 33.14 41.00 -8.20
N LEU A 546 33.12 39.84 -7.55
CA LEU A 546 31.98 38.87 -7.67
C LEU A 546 30.69 39.40 -7.05
N ILE A 547 30.78 40.14 -5.94
CA ILE A 547 29.63 40.83 -5.34
C ILE A 547 29.01 41.83 -6.33
N ASP A 548 29.88 42.67 -6.93
CA ASP A 548 29.42 43.68 -7.88
C ASP A 548 28.83 43.05 -9.15
N PHE A 549 29.42 41.95 -9.62
CA PHE A 549 28.88 41.20 -10.74
C PHE A 549 27.48 40.65 -10.42
N PHE A 550 27.31 39.86 -9.36
CA PHE A 550 26.01 39.24 -9.04
C PHE A 550 24.93 40.25 -8.64
N LYS A 551 25.29 41.43 -8.12
CA LYS A 551 24.32 42.52 -7.87
C LYS A 551 23.81 43.17 -9.15
N ASN A 552 24.61 43.22 -10.21
CA ASN A 552 24.29 43.87 -11.47
C ASN A 552 23.82 42.89 -12.55
N SER A 553 23.92 41.60 -12.33
CA SER A 553 23.46 40.51 -13.20
C SER A 553 21.92 40.48 -13.28
N GLU A 554 21.35 40.13 -14.43
CA GLU A 554 19.90 40.06 -14.65
C GLU A 554 19.24 38.92 -13.87
N GLU A 555 19.86 37.73 -13.84
CA GLU A 555 19.32 36.52 -13.21
C GLU A 555 20.24 35.92 -12.14
N ALA A 556 21.44 36.44 -11.97
CA ALA A 556 22.45 35.96 -11.04
C ALA A 556 22.71 34.44 -11.16
N THR A 557 22.80 33.95 -12.41
CA THR A 557 23.03 32.54 -12.71
C THR A 557 24.51 32.19 -12.82
N PHE A 558 24.84 30.92 -12.60
CA PHE A 558 26.18 30.39 -12.84
C PHE A 558 26.63 30.61 -14.32
N ASN A 559 25.71 30.43 -15.26
CA ASN A 559 26.03 30.58 -16.70
C ASN A 559 26.39 32.03 -17.06
N GLU A 560 25.76 33.04 -16.44
CA GLU A 560 26.12 34.43 -16.64
C GLU A 560 27.52 34.71 -16.09
N ALA A 561 27.83 34.19 -14.89
CA ALA A 561 29.15 34.35 -14.29
C ALA A 561 30.24 33.65 -15.13
N ARG A 562 29.98 32.44 -15.64
CA ARG A 562 30.93 31.71 -16.49
C ARG A 562 31.15 32.36 -17.85
N ASN A 563 30.21 33.12 -18.37
CA ASN A 563 30.39 33.88 -19.61
C ASN A 563 31.18 35.17 -19.43
N GLU A 564 31.19 35.76 -18.22
CA GLU A 564 31.93 37.00 -17.89
C GLU A 564 33.38 36.73 -17.48
N PHE A 565 33.59 35.70 -16.65
CA PHE A 565 34.93 35.40 -16.10
C PHE A 565 35.57 34.21 -16.81
N GLU A 566 36.87 34.27 -17.07
CA GLU A 566 37.61 33.16 -17.68
C GLU A 566 37.97 32.08 -16.63
N GLU A 567 38.26 30.84 -17.09
CA GLU A 567 38.62 29.71 -16.23
C GLU A 567 39.95 29.92 -15.44
N ASP A 568 40.82 30.79 -15.99
CA ASP A 568 42.09 31.18 -15.37
C ASP A 568 41.91 32.19 -14.22
N GLU A 569 40.76 32.88 -14.15
CA GLU A 569 40.42 33.85 -13.11
C GLU A 569 39.65 33.21 -11.95
N TYR A 570 38.63 32.39 -12.26
CA TYR A 570 37.83 31.68 -11.28
C TYR A 570 37.48 30.27 -11.78
N THR A 571 37.60 29.28 -10.92
CA THR A 571 37.12 27.92 -11.20
C THR A 571 35.57 27.83 -11.15
N ASP A 572 35.00 26.81 -11.76
CA ASP A 572 33.56 26.56 -11.70
C ASP A 572 33.07 26.36 -10.26
N GLU A 573 33.90 25.73 -9.42
CA GLU A 573 33.57 25.50 -8.00
C GLU A 573 33.54 26.82 -7.22
N GLU A 574 34.49 27.71 -7.43
CA GLU A 574 34.55 29.04 -6.78
C GLU A 574 33.33 29.90 -7.17
N LEU A 575 32.99 29.98 -8.44
CA LEU A 575 31.84 30.74 -8.92
C LEU A 575 30.53 30.21 -8.33
N ARG A 576 30.37 28.89 -8.27
CA ARG A 576 29.16 28.27 -7.71
C ARG A 576 29.06 28.48 -6.19
N LEU A 577 30.14 28.26 -5.45
CA LEU A 577 30.17 28.45 -4.00
C LEU A 577 29.95 29.92 -3.64
N PHE A 578 30.50 30.86 -4.42
CA PHE A 578 30.31 32.28 -4.19
C PHE A 578 28.85 32.69 -4.50
N ARG A 579 28.27 32.18 -5.58
CA ARG A 579 26.85 32.38 -5.88
C ARG A 579 25.95 31.90 -4.74
N ILE A 580 26.27 30.73 -4.15
CA ILE A 580 25.55 30.21 -2.97
C ILE A 580 25.65 31.20 -1.80
N LYS A 581 26.85 31.74 -1.50
CA LYS A 581 27.04 32.75 -0.47
C LYS A 581 26.20 34.00 -0.76
N PHE A 582 26.27 34.50 -2.00
CA PHE A 582 25.52 35.69 -2.41
C PHE A 582 24.02 35.51 -2.24
N ILE A 583 23.44 34.42 -2.73
CA ILE A 583 22.01 34.13 -2.57
C ILE A 583 21.65 33.96 -1.09
N SER A 584 22.50 33.31 -0.31
CA SER A 584 22.28 33.10 1.12
C SER A 584 22.27 34.40 1.92
N ASP A 585 23.07 35.38 1.53
CA ASP A 585 23.17 36.67 2.22
C ASP A 585 22.12 37.68 1.77
N VAL A 586 21.69 37.64 0.49
CA VAL A 586 20.81 38.64 -0.11
C VAL A 586 19.35 38.19 -0.15
N ALA A 587 19.08 36.89 -0.35
CA ALA A 587 17.73 36.36 -0.55
C ALA A 587 17.16 35.58 0.65
N ASN A 588 18.00 35.16 1.59
CA ASN A 588 17.64 34.36 2.76
C ASN A 588 18.07 35.04 4.07
#